data_5cab6f964b476b842633cd1f687a9a08
#
_entry.id   5cab6f964b476b842633cd1f687a9a08
#
_cell.length_a   1.000
_cell.length_b   1.000
_cell.length_c   1.000
_cell.angle_alpha   90.00
_cell.angle_beta   90.00
_cell.angle_gamma   90.00
#
_symmetry.space_group_name_H-M   'P 1'
#
loop_
_entity.id
_entity.type
_entity.pdbx_description
1 polymer ?
#
loop_
_entity_poly.entity_id
_entity_poly.type
_entity_poly.pdbx_seq_one_letter_code
_entity_poly.pdbx_strand_id
1 'polypeptide(L)'
;MIRSMTGFGSASLESDALRAAVAIRSLNHRFLDVTLHLPRGLQTLEAEVKERVAAAVARGRVEVSVQAVLPEAAAGVVLASRPLVTSLVRTLRDMQSEYGLEGGVSVADLVRFPGALERVEDPAEVPEAVRSSLADLLSQGLEGLDAMRRAEGERLRVELERLLAAIEAAAARIASRSAESKEARQGALLERVRGLVGELGLEDGRLYQEVVRAVERHDVAEELQRLSSHAASARELLAGDGAPAGKRLDFLAQELMREANTIGSKVQDAAGIREVVELKVEIERLREQVQNVE
;
A
#
# COMPACT_ATOMS: atom_id res chain seq x y z
N MET A 1 -1.45 1.55 -17.69
CA MET A 1 -0.95 2.57 -16.73
C MET A 1 -0.94 2.01 -15.33
N ILE A 2 0.15 2.17 -14.58
CA ILE A 2 0.25 1.77 -13.18
C ILE A 2 -0.60 2.69 -12.30
N ARG A 3 -1.08 2.16 -11.17
CA ARG A 3 -1.81 2.91 -10.15
C ARG A 3 -1.07 2.86 -8.82
N SER A 4 -1.18 3.91 -8.02
CA SER A 4 -0.73 3.87 -6.63
C SER A 4 -1.72 3.11 -5.76
N MET A 5 -1.23 2.38 -4.77
CA MET A 5 -2.09 1.79 -3.73
C MET A 5 -2.62 2.84 -2.75
N THR A 6 -1.99 4.00 -2.66
CA THR A 6 -2.40 5.09 -1.78
C THR A 6 -3.23 6.11 -2.54
N GLY A 7 -4.24 6.64 -1.88
CA GLY A 7 -5.10 7.67 -2.45
C GLY A 7 -6.20 8.11 -1.51
N PHE A 8 -6.86 9.19 -1.88
CA PHE A 8 -7.98 9.77 -1.17
C PHE A 8 -9.04 10.23 -2.17
N GLY A 9 -10.29 9.97 -1.84
CA GLY A 9 -11.44 10.50 -2.57
C GLY A 9 -12.49 10.99 -1.60
N SER A 10 -13.17 12.05 -1.93
CA SER A 10 -14.28 12.56 -1.13
C SER A 10 -15.38 13.10 -2.04
N ALA A 11 -16.59 12.99 -1.55
CA ALA A 11 -17.76 13.58 -2.19
C ALA A 11 -18.71 14.07 -1.12
N SER A 12 -19.54 15.05 -1.46
CA SER A 12 -20.59 15.55 -0.58
C SER A 12 -21.88 15.78 -1.37
N LEU A 13 -23.00 15.49 -0.73
CA LEU A 13 -24.33 15.65 -1.31
C LEU A 13 -25.21 16.39 -0.31
N GLU A 14 -25.95 17.34 -0.81
CA GLU A 14 -27.01 18.02 -0.09
C GLU A 14 -28.29 17.97 -0.90
N SER A 15 -29.26 17.15 -0.43
CA SER A 15 -30.57 16.99 -1.03
C SER A 15 -31.64 16.94 0.06
N ASP A 16 -32.92 17.01 -0.33
CA ASP A 16 -34.04 16.89 0.61
C ASP A 16 -34.09 15.50 1.27
N ALA A 17 -33.56 14.47 0.60
CA ALA A 17 -33.56 13.10 1.09
C ALA A 17 -32.36 12.77 1.98
N LEU A 18 -31.19 13.41 1.75
CA LEU A 18 -29.95 13.11 2.46
C LEU A 18 -28.98 14.27 2.35
N ARG A 19 -28.45 14.69 3.50
CA ARG A 19 -27.23 15.52 3.56
C ARG A 19 -26.10 14.64 4.05
N ALA A 20 -25.15 14.36 3.18
CA ALA A 20 -24.05 13.44 3.52
C ALA A 20 -22.73 13.85 2.89
N ALA A 21 -21.64 13.41 3.53
CA ALA A 21 -20.29 13.45 3.01
C ALA A 21 -19.65 12.08 3.15
N VAL A 22 -18.91 11.68 2.13
CA VAL A 22 -18.11 10.46 2.09
C VAL A 22 -16.64 10.83 1.96
N ALA A 23 -15.81 10.17 2.76
CA ALA A 23 -14.36 10.21 2.64
C ALA A 23 -13.85 8.77 2.50
N ILE A 24 -13.08 8.51 1.44
CA ILE A 24 -12.54 7.19 1.12
C ILE A 24 -11.02 7.33 1.07
N ARG A 25 -10.32 6.54 1.88
CA ARG A 25 -8.86 6.52 1.95
C ARG A 25 -8.36 5.12 1.63
N SER A 26 -7.39 5.02 0.74
CA SER A 26 -6.69 3.78 0.42
C SER A 26 -5.25 3.85 0.91
N LEU A 27 -4.79 2.76 1.54
CA LEU A 27 -3.43 2.58 2.06
C LEU A 27 -2.85 1.28 1.50
N ASN A 28 -1.52 1.23 1.41
CA ASN A 28 -0.85 0.00 1.00
C ASN A 28 -1.13 -1.13 1.99
N HIS A 29 -1.68 -2.24 1.47
CA HIS A 29 -1.88 -3.47 2.23
C HIS A 29 -1.86 -4.68 1.29
N ARG A 30 -1.42 -5.84 1.83
CA ARG A 30 -1.24 -7.07 1.04
C ARG A 30 -2.54 -7.61 0.45
N PHE A 31 -3.64 -7.49 1.16
CA PHE A 31 -4.98 -7.96 0.78
C PHE A 31 -5.94 -6.78 0.76
N LEU A 32 -7.10 -6.94 0.13
CA LEU A 32 -8.19 -5.98 0.28
C LEU A 32 -8.76 -6.11 1.70
N ASP A 33 -8.68 -5.02 2.46
CA ASP A 33 -9.26 -4.87 3.80
C ASP A 33 -10.12 -3.61 3.79
N VAL A 34 -11.43 -3.77 3.99
CA VAL A 34 -12.40 -2.66 3.93
C VAL A 34 -12.95 -2.38 5.32
N THR A 35 -12.61 -1.23 5.85
CA THR A 35 -13.13 -0.71 7.12
C THR A 35 -14.16 0.38 6.84
N LEU A 36 -15.37 0.22 7.39
CA LEU A 36 -16.48 1.17 7.20
C LEU A 36 -16.84 1.86 8.51
N HIS A 37 -17.06 3.16 8.42
CA HIS A 37 -17.61 3.98 9.49
C HIS A 37 -18.91 4.60 8.99
N LEU A 38 -20.02 3.91 9.28
CA LEU A 38 -21.36 4.33 8.88
C LEU A 38 -22.13 4.85 10.09
N PRO A 39 -22.94 5.92 9.93
CA PRO A 39 -23.91 6.32 10.97
C PRO A 39 -24.92 5.20 11.22
N ARG A 40 -25.48 5.14 12.42
CA ARG A 40 -26.38 4.05 12.87
C ARG A 40 -27.52 3.77 11.88
N GLY A 41 -28.17 4.81 11.36
CA GLY A 41 -29.28 4.66 10.42
C GLY A 41 -28.90 4.09 9.02
N LEU A 42 -27.60 3.93 8.71
CA LEU A 42 -27.13 3.39 7.43
C LEU A 42 -26.38 2.06 7.58
N GLN A 43 -26.32 1.47 8.78
CA GLN A 43 -25.58 0.22 9.03
C GLN A 43 -26.12 -0.96 8.22
N THR A 44 -27.42 -0.99 7.92
CA THR A 44 -28.03 -2.02 7.07
C THR A 44 -27.46 -2.05 5.64
N LEU A 45 -26.85 -0.96 5.19
CA LEU A 45 -26.21 -0.85 3.85
C LEU A 45 -24.71 -1.25 3.87
N GLU A 46 -24.18 -1.73 5.00
CA GLU A 46 -22.76 -2.07 5.14
C GLU A 46 -22.28 -3.08 4.08
N ALA A 47 -23.08 -4.12 3.84
CA ALA A 47 -22.74 -5.16 2.87
C ALA A 47 -22.67 -4.59 1.44
N GLU A 48 -23.65 -3.74 1.06
CA GLU A 48 -23.70 -3.10 -0.26
C GLU A 48 -22.52 -2.14 -0.48
N VAL A 49 -22.18 -1.35 0.54
CA VAL A 49 -21.02 -0.45 0.49
C VAL A 49 -19.72 -1.23 0.32
N LYS A 50 -19.53 -2.33 1.08
CA LYS A 50 -18.37 -3.21 0.95
C LYS A 50 -18.25 -3.81 -0.46
N GLU A 51 -19.34 -4.28 -1.01
CA GLU A 51 -19.37 -4.86 -2.35
C GLU A 51 -18.96 -3.83 -3.43
N ARG A 52 -19.51 -2.60 -3.36
CA ARG A 52 -19.15 -1.51 -4.28
C ARG A 52 -17.65 -1.14 -4.18
N VAL A 53 -17.13 -1.06 -2.96
CA VAL A 53 -15.69 -0.78 -2.75
C VAL A 53 -14.84 -1.93 -3.30
N ALA A 54 -15.22 -3.18 -3.06
CA ALA A 54 -14.51 -4.36 -3.55
C ALA A 54 -14.53 -4.49 -5.09
N ALA A 55 -15.59 -4.00 -5.74
CA ALA A 55 -15.64 -3.91 -7.19
C ALA A 55 -14.70 -2.84 -7.78
N ALA A 56 -14.42 -1.77 -7.03
CA ALA A 56 -13.60 -0.65 -7.48
C ALA A 56 -12.10 -0.79 -7.14
N VAL A 57 -11.76 -1.52 -6.07
CA VAL A 57 -10.40 -1.65 -5.55
C VAL A 57 -10.05 -3.12 -5.38
N ALA A 58 -9.03 -3.59 -6.10
CA ALA A 58 -8.62 -5.00 -6.05
C ALA A 58 -7.75 -5.34 -4.83
N ARG A 59 -7.03 -4.35 -4.27
CA ARG A 59 -6.05 -4.56 -3.20
C ARG A 59 -5.84 -3.27 -2.39
N GLY A 60 -5.44 -3.43 -1.11
CA GLY A 60 -5.16 -2.32 -0.21
C GLY A 60 -6.10 -2.29 0.98
N ARG A 61 -5.77 -1.50 1.99
CA ARG A 61 -6.69 -1.20 3.08
C ARG A 61 -7.49 0.05 2.72
N VAL A 62 -8.81 -0.09 2.60
CA VAL A 62 -9.73 0.99 2.24
C VAL A 62 -10.57 1.36 3.45
N GLU A 63 -10.45 2.60 3.90
CA GLU A 63 -11.25 3.17 4.97
C GLU A 63 -12.30 4.09 4.35
N VAL A 64 -13.57 3.78 4.58
CA VAL A 64 -14.71 4.59 4.13
C VAL A 64 -15.39 5.18 5.34
N SER A 65 -15.44 6.49 5.42
CA SER A 65 -16.16 7.22 6.45
C SER A 65 -17.33 7.98 5.82
N VAL A 66 -18.52 7.68 6.26
CA VAL A 66 -19.76 8.37 5.85
C VAL A 66 -20.27 9.19 7.02
N GLN A 67 -20.42 10.47 6.79
CA GLN A 67 -21.15 11.38 7.68
C GLN A 67 -22.48 11.71 7.03
N ALA A 68 -23.59 11.48 7.72
CA ALA A 68 -24.90 11.74 7.17
C ALA A 68 -25.85 12.29 8.21
N VAL A 69 -26.69 13.24 7.79
CA VAL A 69 -27.85 13.70 8.50
C VAL A 69 -29.07 13.19 7.74
N LEU A 70 -29.75 12.24 8.36
CA LEU A 70 -30.97 11.65 7.81
C LEU A 70 -32.18 12.55 8.11
N PRO A 71 -33.18 12.63 7.23
CA PRO A 71 -34.42 13.35 7.50
C PRO A 71 -35.13 12.78 8.75
N GLU A 72 -35.96 13.61 9.41
CA GLU A 72 -36.64 13.23 10.66
C GLU A 72 -37.43 11.93 10.57
N ALA A 73 -37.99 11.62 9.39
CA ALA A 73 -38.72 10.38 9.15
C ALA A 73 -37.84 9.11 9.27
N ALA A 74 -36.52 9.23 9.08
CA ALA A 74 -35.55 8.15 9.26
C ALA A 74 -34.83 8.24 10.64
N ALA A 75 -35.18 9.24 11.46
CA ALA A 75 -34.49 9.52 12.72
C ALA A 75 -34.90 8.62 13.89
N GLY A 76 -35.79 7.65 13.67
CA GLY A 76 -36.31 6.75 14.70
C GLY A 76 -37.43 7.35 15.54
N VAL A 77 -38.18 6.48 16.21
CA VAL A 77 -39.30 6.89 17.11
C VAL A 77 -38.81 6.91 18.53
N VAL A 78 -39.09 7.99 19.25
CA VAL A 78 -38.85 8.03 20.70
C VAL A 78 -39.99 7.32 21.41
N LEU A 79 -39.68 6.18 22.04
CA LEU A 79 -40.65 5.41 22.83
C LEU A 79 -40.31 5.47 24.29
N ALA A 80 -41.34 5.50 25.13
CA ALA A 80 -41.15 5.32 26.55
C ALA A 80 -40.92 3.84 26.88
N SER A 81 -39.85 3.55 27.61
CA SER A 81 -39.60 2.22 28.18
C SER A 81 -40.68 1.88 29.22
N ARG A 82 -41.82 1.33 28.77
CA ARG A 82 -42.97 1.02 29.65
C ARG A 82 -42.59 0.29 30.91
N PRO A 83 -41.76 -0.80 30.87
CA PRO A 83 -41.38 -1.52 32.06
C PRO A 83 -40.62 -0.65 33.07
N LEU A 84 -39.66 0.17 32.57
CA LEU A 84 -38.85 1.02 33.40
C LEU A 84 -39.66 2.19 33.96
N VAL A 85 -40.49 2.87 33.15
CA VAL A 85 -41.39 3.94 33.59
C VAL A 85 -42.38 3.44 34.65
N THR A 86 -42.98 2.26 34.44
CA THR A 86 -43.91 1.67 35.45
C THR A 86 -43.20 1.39 36.77
N SER A 87 -42.01 0.79 36.72
CA SER A 87 -41.19 0.52 37.92
C SER A 87 -40.80 1.83 38.61
N LEU A 88 -40.37 2.82 37.88
CA LEU A 88 -39.96 4.13 38.41
C LEU A 88 -41.10 4.86 39.10
N VAL A 89 -42.29 4.91 38.49
CA VAL A 89 -43.50 5.51 39.07
C VAL A 89 -43.89 4.84 40.39
N ARG A 90 -43.82 3.49 40.42
CA ARG A 90 -44.10 2.69 41.62
C ARG A 90 -43.10 3.03 42.71
N THR A 91 -41.82 2.97 42.45
CA THR A 91 -40.75 3.27 43.40
C THR A 91 -40.87 4.67 43.98
N LEU A 92 -41.12 5.69 43.14
CA LEU A 92 -41.29 7.06 43.57
C LEU A 92 -42.52 7.23 44.49
N ARG A 93 -43.63 6.53 44.24
CA ARG A 93 -44.81 6.55 45.08
C ARG A 93 -44.59 5.85 46.41
N ASP A 94 -43.89 4.72 46.41
CA ASP A 94 -43.52 3.98 47.62
C ASP A 94 -42.62 4.87 48.51
N MET A 95 -41.62 5.55 47.94
CA MET A 95 -40.78 6.49 48.69
C MET A 95 -41.57 7.70 49.25
N GLN A 96 -42.52 8.23 48.49
CA GLN A 96 -43.39 9.32 48.99
C GLN A 96 -44.18 8.87 50.23
N SER A 97 -44.75 7.65 50.19
CA SER A 97 -45.51 7.09 51.28
C SER A 97 -44.63 6.72 52.50
N GLU A 98 -43.45 6.15 52.29
CA GLU A 98 -42.55 5.71 53.32
C GLU A 98 -41.88 6.87 54.07
N TYR A 99 -41.48 7.92 53.34
CA TYR A 99 -40.72 9.03 53.91
C TYR A 99 -41.57 10.29 54.14
N GLY A 100 -42.88 10.24 53.88
CA GLY A 100 -43.77 11.40 54.04
C GLY A 100 -43.45 12.59 53.14
N LEU A 101 -42.94 12.33 51.93
CA LEU A 101 -42.55 13.38 51.01
C LEU A 101 -43.79 13.97 50.32
N GLU A 102 -43.89 15.27 50.31
CA GLU A 102 -44.90 15.97 49.53
C GLU A 102 -44.48 16.14 48.06
N GLY A 103 -45.43 16.03 47.16
CA GLY A 103 -45.23 16.22 45.71
C GLY A 103 -45.90 15.13 44.89
N GLY A 104 -46.03 15.36 43.56
CA GLY A 104 -46.53 14.37 42.60
C GLY A 104 -45.45 13.97 41.66
N VAL A 105 -45.47 12.71 41.21
CA VAL A 105 -44.57 12.24 40.13
C VAL A 105 -44.95 12.97 38.82
N SER A 106 -44.07 13.77 38.33
CA SER A 106 -44.27 14.53 37.08
C SER A 106 -43.63 13.85 35.86
N VAL A 107 -44.07 14.20 34.66
CA VAL A 107 -43.44 13.77 33.43
C VAL A 107 -41.97 14.21 33.35
N ALA A 108 -41.66 15.39 33.93
CA ALA A 108 -40.31 15.92 33.94
C ALA A 108 -39.35 15.04 34.78
N ASP A 109 -39.84 14.40 35.85
CA ASP A 109 -39.04 13.48 36.68
C ASP A 109 -38.75 12.18 35.92
N LEU A 110 -39.71 11.70 35.15
CA LEU A 110 -39.58 10.48 34.36
C LEU A 110 -38.59 10.69 33.16
N VAL A 111 -38.69 11.83 32.48
CA VAL A 111 -37.84 12.13 31.31
C VAL A 111 -36.37 12.34 31.70
N ARG A 112 -36.11 12.83 32.93
CA ARG A 112 -34.75 13.03 33.45
C ARG A 112 -34.06 11.69 33.83
N PHE A 113 -34.82 10.61 33.97
CA PHE A 113 -34.25 9.30 34.34
C PHE A 113 -33.65 8.62 33.14
N PRO A 114 -32.36 8.26 33.18
CA PRO A 114 -31.68 7.58 32.06
C PRO A 114 -32.41 6.31 31.67
N GLY A 115 -32.71 6.14 30.37
CA GLY A 115 -33.42 4.96 29.84
C GLY A 115 -34.95 5.04 29.92
N ALA A 116 -35.55 6.06 30.52
CA ALA A 116 -37.01 6.21 30.53
C ALA A 116 -37.58 6.50 29.13
N LEU A 117 -36.83 7.20 28.30
CA LEU A 117 -37.09 7.39 26.90
C LEU A 117 -35.97 6.68 26.10
N GLU A 118 -36.37 5.77 25.27
CA GLU A 118 -35.49 5.07 24.34
C GLU A 118 -35.79 5.56 22.94
N ARG A 119 -34.76 5.90 22.21
CA ARG A 119 -34.89 6.11 20.78
C ARG A 119 -34.81 4.74 20.12
N VAL A 120 -35.97 4.21 19.78
CA VAL A 120 -36.06 2.97 18.99
C VAL A 120 -35.83 3.40 17.54
N GLU A 121 -34.63 3.15 17.10
CA GLU A 121 -34.36 3.12 15.67
C GLU A 121 -35.05 1.85 15.19
N ASP A 122 -36.26 1.99 14.60
CA ASP A 122 -36.83 0.90 13.84
C ASP A 122 -35.76 0.57 12.79
N PRO A 123 -35.39 -0.69 12.55
CA PRO A 123 -34.62 -1.10 11.38
C PRO A 123 -35.50 -0.96 10.14
N ALA A 124 -36.26 0.14 10.07
CA ALA A 124 -37.02 0.52 8.88
C ALA A 124 -36.06 0.47 7.71
N GLU A 125 -36.47 -0.18 6.66
CA GLU A 125 -35.75 -0.22 5.38
C GLU A 125 -35.32 1.20 5.04
N VAL A 126 -34.00 1.39 4.85
CA VAL A 126 -33.48 2.69 4.43
C VAL A 126 -34.25 3.10 3.17
N PRO A 127 -34.88 4.28 3.15
CA PRO A 127 -35.67 4.71 1.99
C PRO A 127 -34.87 4.61 0.71
N GLU A 128 -35.47 4.15 -0.36
CA GLU A 128 -34.78 3.95 -1.65
C GLU A 128 -34.10 5.23 -2.15
N ALA A 129 -34.69 6.40 -1.91
CA ALA A 129 -34.07 7.69 -2.23
C ALA A 129 -32.76 7.94 -1.47
N VAL A 130 -32.67 7.50 -0.21
CA VAL A 130 -31.43 7.62 0.60
C VAL A 130 -30.40 6.60 0.12
N ARG A 131 -30.82 5.37 -0.21
CA ARG A 131 -29.96 4.32 -0.75
C ARG A 131 -29.34 4.75 -2.08
N SER A 132 -30.14 5.25 -3.02
CA SER A 132 -29.70 5.76 -4.31
C SER A 132 -28.73 6.93 -4.15
N SER A 133 -29.07 7.92 -3.31
CA SER A 133 -28.21 9.06 -3.03
C SER A 133 -26.86 8.66 -2.42
N LEU A 134 -26.84 7.69 -1.51
CA LEU A 134 -25.60 7.15 -0.93
C LEU A 134 -24.78 6.40 -1.98
N ALA A 135 -25.43 5.64 -2.87
CA ALA A 135 -24.75 4.93 -3.94
C ALA A 135 -24.05 5.87 -4.92
N ASP A 136 -24.72 6.97 -5.31
CA ASP A 136 -24.16 8.01 -6.17
C ASP A 136 -22.99 8.73 -5.50
N LEU A 137 -23.15 9.06 -4.22
CA LEU A 137 -22.11 9.69 -3.42
C LEU A 137 -20.85 8.81 -3.27
N LEU A 138 -21.04 7.51 -3.04
CA LEU A 138 -19.95 6.53 -3.01
C LEU A 138 -19.25 6.42 -4.36
N SER A 139 -20.02 6.39 -5.45
CA SER A 139 -19.46 6.32 -6.81
C SER A 139 -18.58 7.53 -7.11
N GLN A 140 -19.03 8.75 -6.80
CA GLN A 140 -18.23 9.97 -6.94
C GLN A 140 -16.96 9.93 -6.07
N GLY A 141 -17.07 9.47 -4.82
CA GLY A 141 -15.91 9.31 -3.93
C GLY A 141 -14.89 8.29 -4.46
N LEU A 142 -15.34 7.17 -5.01
CA LEU A 142 -14.50 6.15 -5.64
C LEU A 142 -13.86 6.64 -6.94
N GLU A 143 -14.56 7.42 -7.75
CA GLU A 143 -13.99 8.06 -8.94
C GLU A 143 -12.89 9.05 -8.56
N GLY A 144 -13.11 9.86 -7.52
CA GLY A 144 -12.09 10.75 -6.97
C GLY A 144 -10.86 10.01 -6.46
N LEU A 145 -11.06 8.89 -5.78
CA LEU A 145 -9.99 8.00 -5.33
C LEU A 145 -9.19 7.43 -6.52
N ASP A 146 -9.87 6.91 -7.56
CA ASP A 146 -9.22 6.35 -8.74
C ASP A 146 -8.44 7.41 -9.53
N ALA A 147 -9.00 8.61 -9.67
CA ALA A 147 -8.30 9.73 -10.31
C ALA A 147 -7.01 10.10 -9.56
N MET A 148 -7.04 10.18 -8.23
CA MET A 148 -5.85 10.43 -7.41
C MET A 148 -4.83 9.30 -7.53
N ARG A 149 -5.26 8.04 -7.49
CA ARG A 149 -4.39 6.86 -7.62
C ARG A 149 -3.70 6.78 -8.99
N ARG A 150 -4.39 7.20 -10.05
CA ARG A 150 -3.80 7.32 -11.40
C ARG A 150 -2.77 8.42 -11.47
N ALA A 151 -3.07 9.61 -10.93
CA ALA A 151 -2.15 10.74 -10.92
C ALA A 151 -0.87 10.42 -10.13
N GLU A 152 -1.01 9.75 -8.98
CA GLU A 152 0.12 9.31 -8.17
C GLU A 152 0.88 8.15 -8.83
N GLY A 153 0.18 7.24 -9.50
CA GLY A 153 0.77 6.16 -10.30
C GLY A 153 1.67 6.69 -11.40
N GLU A 154 1.28 7.77 -12.07
CA GLU A 154 2.12 8.41 -13.09
C GLU A 154 3.40 9.03 -12.50
N ARG A 155 3.31 9.65 -11.32
CA ARG A 155 4.50 10.15 -10.60
C ARG A 155 5.44 9.01 -10.21
N LEU A 156 4.88 7.91 -9.70
CA LEU A 156 5.64 6.70 -9.37
C LEU A 156 6.32 6.12 -10.62
N ARG A 157 5.65 6.10 -11.76
CA ARG A 157 6.23 5.63 -13.03
C ARG A 157 7.48 6.44 -13.41
N VAL A 158 7.39 7.76 -13.36
CA VAL A 158 8.52 8.66 -13.67
C VAL A 158 9.69 8.42 -12.70
N GLU A 159 9.40 8.27 -11.41
CA GLU A 159 10.44 8.02 -10.41
C GLU A 159 11.09 6.63 -10.58
N LEU A 160 10.30 5.59 -10.87
CA LEU A 160 10.82 4.25 -11.15
C LEU A 160 11.70 4.22 -12.41
N GLU A 161 11.32 4.93 -13.46
CA GLU A 161 12.14 5.09 -14.66
C GLU A 161 13.48 5.79 -14.37
N ARG A 162 13.45 6.83 -13.54
CA ARG A 162 14.65 7.53 -13.08
C ARG A 162 15.59 6.60 -12.31
N LEU A 163 15.04 5.79 -11.40
CA LEU A 163 15.80 4.82 -10.61
C LEU A 163 16.40 3.72 -11.48
N LEU A 164 15.65 3.19 -12.45
CA LEU A 164 16.16 2.22 -13.42
C LEU A 164 17.32 2.81 -14.25
N ALA A 165 17.20 4.05 -14.69
CA ALA A 165 18.30 4.73 -15.40
C ALA A 165 19.55 4.91 -14.52
N ALA A 166 19.38 5.22 -13.22
CA ALA A 166 20.49 5.31 -12.28
C ALA A 166 21.18 3.95 -12.05
N ILE A 167 20.40 2.87 -11.93
CA ILE A 167 20.89 1.48 -11.82
C ILE A 167 21.72 1.10 -13.06
N GLU A 168 21.23 1.37 -14.24
CA GLU A 168 21.95 1.09 -15.49
C GLU A 168 23.23 1.92 -15.62
N ALA A 169 23.20 3.19 -15.22
CA ALA A 169 24.39 4.04 -15.21
C ALA A 169 25.46 3.51 -14.23
N ALA A 170 25.06 3.07 -13.03
CA ALA A 170 25.96 2.43 -12.08
C ALA A 170 26.54 1.13 -12.63
N ALA A 171 25.71 0.30 -13.26
CA ALA A 171 26.15 -0.94 -13.91
C ALA A 171 27.17 -0.69 -15.01
N ALA A 172 26.96 0.35 -15.84
CA ALA A 172 27.91 0.74 -16.89
C ALA A 172 29.26 1.20 -16.31
N ARG A 173 29.28 1.94 -15.20
CA ARG A 173 30.53 2.33 -14.51
C ARG A 173 31.27 1.09 -13.97
N ILE A 174 30.54 0.14 -13.38
CA ILE A 174 31.12 -1.13 -12.91
C ILE A 174 31.69 -1.92 -14.09
N ALA A 175 30.99 -1.98 -15.23
CA ALA A 175 31.46 -2.68 -16.42
C ALA A 175 32.80 -2.11 -16.94
N SER A 176 32.91 -0.78 -17.06
CA SER A 176 34.15 -0.12 -17.50
C SER A 176 35.31 -0.43 -16.56
N ARG A 177 35.10 -0.28 -15.26
CA ARG A 177 36.13 -0.58 -14.25
C ARG A 177 36.52 -2.06 -14.23
N SER A 178 35.55 -2.95 -14.37
CA SER A 178 35.79 -4.39 -14.39
C SER A 178 36.70 -4.78 -15.60
N ALA A 179 36.45 -4.18 -16.77
CA ALA A 179 37.27 -4.40 -17.96
C ALA A 179 38.73 -3.94 -17.73
N GLU A 180 38.92 -2.70 -17.24
CA GLU A 180 40.25 -2.13 -16.90
C GLU A 180 40.98 -3.01 -15.86
N SER A 181 40.30 -3.40 -14.80
CA SER A 181 40.84 -4.25 -13.72
C SER A 181 41.19 -5.66 -14.21
N LYS A 182 40.40 -6.21 -15.15
CA LYS A 182 40.65 -7.53 -15.75
C LYS A 182 41.95 -7.54 -16.54
N GLU A 183 42.17 -6.53 -17.41
CA GLU A 183 43.40 -6.39 -18.20
C GLU A 183 44.64 -6.22 -17.30
N ALA A 184 44.58 -5.32 -16.33
CA ALA A 184 45.67 -5.08 -15.39
C ALA A 184 46.01 -6.34 -14.56
N ARG A 185 45.00 -7.08 -14.08
CA ARG A 185 45.16 -8.31 -13.32
C ARG A 185 45.74 -9.43 -14.16
N GLN A 186 45.25 -9.59 -15.39
CA GLN A 186 45.77 -10.58 -16.34
C GLN A 186 47.25 -10.32 -16.62
N GLY A 187 47.65 -9.08 -16.89
CA GLY A 187 49.02 -8.71 -17.10
C GLY A 187 49.92 -9.02 -15.90
N ALA A 188 49.51 -8.58 -14.69
CA ALA A 188 50.26 -8.84 -13.47
C ALA A 188 50.42 -10.35 -13.15
N LEU A 189 49.36 -11.17 -13.38
CA LEU A 189 49.41 -12.61 -13.18
C LEU A 189 50.34 -13.28 -14.18
N LEU A 190 50.31 -12.88 -15.45
CA LEU A 190 51.17 -13.40 -16.48
C LEU A 190 52.64 -13.10 -16.19
N GLU A 191 53.00 -11.89 -15.77
CA GLU A 191 54.35 -11.54 -15.37
C GLU A 191 54.85 -12.36 -14.16
N ARG A 192 53.97 -12.57 -13.17
CA ARG A 192 54.28 -13.39 -12.00
C ARG A 192 54.51 -14.86 -12.36
N VAL A 193 53.69 -15.40 -13.27
CA VAL A 193 53.82 -16.76 -13.79
C VAL A 193 55.14 -16.92 -14.56
N ARG A 194 55.52 -15.98 -15.45
CA ARG A 194 56.78 -15.98 -16.17
C ARG A 194 57.99 -16.02 -15.24
N GLY A 195 57.96 -15.22 -14.15
CA GLY A 195 58.99 -15.23 -13.13
C GLY A 195 59.15 -16.62 -12.48
N LEU A 196 58.03 -17.23 -12.07
CA LEU A 196 58.01 -18.55 -11.41
C LEU A 196 58.42 -19.70 -12.34
N VAL A 197 58.00 -19.66 -13.60
CA VAL A 197 58.41 -20.67 -14.62
C VAL A 197 59.89 -20.61 -14.85
N GLY A 198 60.50 -19.42 -14.97
CA GLY A 198 61.91 -19.26 -15.16
C GLY A 198 62.75 -19.78 -13.99
N GLU A 199 62.24 -19.67 -12.73
CA GLU A 199 62.94 -20.10 -11.52
C GLU A 199 62.73 -21.60 -11.21
N LEU A 200 61.57 -22.20 -11.51
CA LEU A 200 61.17 -23.51 -10.99
C LEU A 200 61.01 -24.58 -12.06
N GLY A 201 61.18 -24.28 -13.36
CA GLY A 201 61.06 -25.26 -14.47
C GLY A 201 59.68 -25.94 -14.57
N LEU A 202 58.60 -25.24 -14.19
CA LEU A 202 57.24 -25.75 -14.17
C LEU A 202 56.63 -25.82 -15.59
N GLU A 203 55.71 -26.77 -15.81
CA GLU A 203 55.01 -26.91 -17.08
C GLU A 203 54.09 -25.67 -17.35
N ASP A 204 54.38 -24.94 -18.41
CA ASP A 204 53.68 -23.70 -18.82
C ASP A 204 52.17 -23.85 -18.94
N GLY A 205 51.69 -24.97 -19.49
CA GLY A 205 50.26 -25.16 -19.83
C GLY A 205 49.34 -25.17 -18.63
N ARG A 206 49.73 -25.77 -17.49
CA ARG A 206 48.92 -25.83 -16.26
C ARG A 206 48.81 -24.46 -15.58
N LEU A 207 49.92 -23.73 -15.56
CA LEU A 207 49.96 -22.40 -14.94
C LEU A 207 49.12 -21.39 -15.71
N TYR A 208 49.14 -21.42 -17.05
CA TYR A 208 48.22 -20.58 -17.86
C TYR A 208 46.76 -20.90 -17.60
N GLN A 209 46.36 -22.18 -17.44
CA GLN A 209 44.99 -22.53 -17.09
C GLN A 209 44.56 -21.97 -15.73
N GLU A 210 45.46 -21.99 -14.73
CA GLU A 210 45.15 -21.42 -13.41
C GLU A 210 45.03 -19.88 -13.46
N VAL A 211 45.82 -19.19 -14.29
CA VAL A 211 45.66 -17.76 -14.56
C VAL A 211 44.29 -17.45 -15.15
N VAL A 212 43.86 -18.19 -16.17
CA VAL A 212 42.55 -18.02 -16.79
C VAL A 212 41.44 -18.21 -15.76
N ARG A 213 41.46 -19.29 -14.98
CA ARG A 213 40.48 -19.54 -13.91
C ARG A 213 40.48 -18.44 -12.85
N ALA A 214 41.66 -17.90 -12.46
CA ALA A 214 41.75 -16.84 -11.49
C ALA A 214 41.16 -15.52 -12.01
N VAL A 215 41.29 -15.22 -13.30
CA VAL A 215 40.69 -14.06 -13.94
C VAL A 215 39.17 -14.24 -14.08
N GLU A 216 38.69 -15.42 -14.49
CA GLU A 216 37.26 -15.73 -14.66
C GLU A 216 36.46 -15.66 -13.34
N ARG A 217 37.06 -16.00 -12.17
CA ARG A 217 36.41 -15.90 -10.88
C ARG A 217 35.95 -14.49 -10.53
N HIS A 218 36.57 -13.48 -11.10
CA HIS A 218 36.26 -12.06 -10.85
C HIS A 218 35.54 -11.40 -12.03
N ASP A 219 35.15 -12.20 -13.02
CA ASP A 219 34.36 -11.69 -14.14
C ASP A 219 32.92 -11.45 -13.70
N VAL A 220 32.40 -10.26 -13.96
CA VAL A 220 31.04 -9.80 -13.64
C VAL A 220 30.17 -9.59 -14.88
N ALA A 221 30.65 -9.97 -16.05
CA ALA A 221 29.97 -9.70 -17.31
C ALA A 221 28.59 -10.36 -17.39
N GLU A 222 28.46 -11.58 -16.90
CA GLU A 222 27.19 -12.32 -16.88
C GLU A 222 26.18 -11.66 -15.95
N GLU A 223 26.58 -11.28 -14.73
CA GLU A 223 25.73 -10.60 -13.76
C GLU A 223 25.27 -9.22 -14.27
N LEU A 224 26.14 -8.47 -14.91
CA LEU A 224 25.81 -7.20 -15.52
C LEU A 224 24.80 -7.36 -16.68
N GLN A 225 24.96 -8.41 -17.51
CA GLN A 225 24.01 -8.72 -18.57
C GLN A 225 22.64 -9.10 -18.00
N ARG A 226 22.58 -9.93 -16.96
CA ARG A 226 21.34 -10.31 -16.28
C ARG A 226 20.68 -9.09 -15.63
N LEU A 227 21.45 -8.24 -14.97
CA LEU A 227 20.98 -7.00 -14.38
C LEU A 227 20.34 -6.07 -15.44
N SER A 228 20.99 -5.90 -16.58
CA SER A 228 20.44 -5.14 -17.72
C SER A 228 19.13 -5.75 -18.24
N SER A 229 19.06 -7.08 -18.37
CA SER A 229 17.85 -7.79 -18.81
C SER A 229 16.69 -7.60 -17.83
N HIS A 230 16.94 -7.66 -16.51
CA HIS A 230 15.93 -7.42 -15.48
C HIS A 230 15.46 -5.96 -15.48
N ALA A 231 16.37 -5.00 -15.67
CA ALA A 231 16.02 -3.58 -15.79
C ALA A 231 15.14 -3.30 -17.02
N ALA A 232 15.48 -3.90 -18.17
CA ALA A 232 14.67 -3.81 -19.39
C ALA A 232 13.27 -4.40 -19.18
N SER A 233 13.16 -5.59 -18.57
CA SER A 233 11.88 -6.22 -18.25
C SER A 233 11.04 -5.36 -17.28
N ALA A 234 11.68 -4.68 -16.34
CA ALA A 234 10.98 -3.75 -15.44
C ALA A 234 10.41 -2.55 -16.23
N ARG A 235 11.14 -2.00 -17.19
CA ARG A 235 10.63 -0.93 -18.07
C ARG A 235 9.46 -1.38 -18.93
N GLU A 236 9.52 -2.58 -19.49
CA GLU A 236 8.39 -3.13 -20.26
C GLU A 236 7.12 -3.23 -19.41
N LEU A 237 7.25 -3.65 -18.13
CA LEU A 237 6.13 -3.67 -17.20
C LEU A 237 5.58 -2.28 -16.87
N LEU A 238 6.45 -1.26 -16.75
CA LEU A 238 6.03 0.12 -16.51
C LEU A 238 5.32 0.72 -17.73
N ALA A 239 5.69 0.32 -18.93
CA ALA A 239 5.07 0.77 -20.18
C ALA A 239 3.77 0.01 -20.53
N GLY A 240 3.56 -1.18 -19.95
CA GLY A 240 2.41 -2.05 -20.25
C GLY A 240 1.08 -1.52 -19.71
N ASP A 241 -0.02 -1.85 -20.40
CA ASP A 241 -1.38 -1.51 -19.99
C ASP A 241 -2.06 -2.69 -19.27
N GLY A 242 -2.48 -2.48 -18.03
CA GLY A 242 -3.62 -3.18 -17.43
C GLY A 242 -3.38 -4.47 -16.63
N ALA A 243 -2.16 -4.98 -16.47
CA ALA A 243 -1.91 -6.08 -15.53
C ALA A 243 -1.34 -5.56 -14.21
N PRO A 244 -1.68 -6.16 -13.03
CA PRO A 244 -1.08 -5.77 -11.77
C PRO A 244 0.45 -5.92 -11.84
N ALA A 245 1.15 -4.79 -11.99
CA ALA A 245 2.59 -4.78 -12.22
C ALA A 245 3.40 -4.95 -10.93
N GLY A 246 2.85 -4.54 -9.78
CA GLY A 246 3.58 -4.43 -8.52
C GLY A 246 4.31 -5.70 -8.08
N LYS A 247 3.65 -6.87 -8.11
CA LYS A 247 4.29 -8.15 -7.73
C LYS A 247 5.43 -8.55 -8.66
N ARG A 248 5.28 -8.29 -9.97
CA ARG A 248 6.29 -8.62 -10.98
C ARG A 248 7.48 -7.68 -10.87
N LEU A 249 7.23 -6.39 -10.61
CA LEU A 249 8.27 -5.40 -10.35
C LEU A 249 9.03 -5.70 -9.06
N ASP A 250 8.36 -6.11 -7.98
CA ASP A 250 9.02 -6.52 -6.72
C ASP A 250 9.94 -7.74 -6.94
N PHE A 251 9.49 -8.73 -7.73
CA PHE A 251 10.32 -9.86 -8.11
C PHE A 251 11.56 -9.40 -8.89
N LEU A 252 11.41 -8.53 -9.89
CA LEU A 252 12.55 -8.01 -10.67
C LEU A 252 13.51 -7.19 -9.80
N ALA A 253 13.01 -6.41 -8.85
CA ALA A 253 13.85 -5.68 -7.90
C ALA A 253 14.66 -6.64 -7.01
N GLN A 254 14.09 -7.78 -6.61
CA GLN A 254 14.81 -8.83 -5.88
C GLN A 254 15.91 -9.49 -6.75
N GLU A 255 15.62 -9.77 -8.02
CA GLU A 255 16.64 -10.31 -8.93
C GLU A 255 17.76 -9.30 -9.21
N LEU A 256 17.43 -8.00 -9.41
CA LEU A 256 18.44 -6.92 -9.50
C LEU A 256 19.35 -6.91 -8.28
N MET A 257 18.78 -7.01 -7.07
CA MET A 257 19.56 -7.05 -5.82
C MET A 257 20.44 -8.31 -5.73
N ARG A 258 19.94 -9.45 -6.22
CA ARG A 258 20.70 -10.70 -6.26
C ARG A 258 21.93 -10.58 -7.16
N GLU A 259 21.75 -10.05 -8.38
CA GLU A 259 22.88 -9.81 -9.30
C GLU A 259 23.88 -8.81 -8.71
N ALA A 260 23.39 -7.72 -8.10
CA ALA A 260 24.25 -6.74 -7.42
C ALA A 260 25.05 -7.33 -6.23
N ASN A 261 24.48 -8.31 -5.51
CA ASN A 261 25.19 -9.04 -4.46
C ASN A 261 26.31 -9.91 -5.03
N THR A 262 26.07 -10.60 -6.13
CA THR A 262 27.05 -11.44 -6.83
C THR A 262 28.20 -10.59 -7.39
N ILE A 263 27.86 -9.44 -8.04
CA ILE A 263 28.85 -8.47 -8.50
C ILE A 263 29.72 -8.01 -7.33
N GLY A 264 29.09 -7.65 -6.18
CA GLY A 264 29.81 -7.18 -4.99
C GLY A 264 30.76 -8.21 -4.40
N SER A 265 30.50 -9.50 -4.55
CA SER A 265 31.40 -10.57 -4.09
C SER A 265 32.61 -10.78 -5.01
N LYS A 266 32.50 -10.38 -6.28
CA LYS A 266 33.54 -10.55 -7.31
C LYS A 266 34.45 -9.34 -7.47
N VAL A 267 33.93 -8.12 -7.18
CA VAL A 267 34.68 -6.86 -7.25
C VAL A 267 35.57 -6.71 -6.02
N GLN A 268 36.87 -6.41 -6.22
CA GLN A 268 37.85 -6.34 -5.14
C GLN A 268 38.46 -4.96 -4.93
N ASP A 269 38.43 -4.09 -5.95
CA ASP A 269 39.00 -2.75 -5.83
C ASP A 269 38.06 -1.80 -5.07
N ALA A 270 38.65 -0.90 -4.28
CA ALA A 270 37.89 0.01 -3.40
C ALA A 270 36.95 0.97 -4.16
N ALA A 271 37.27 1.30 -5.40
CA ALA A 271 36.42 2.17 -6.21
C ALA A 271 35.23 1.39 -6.78
N GLY A 272 35.45 0.17 -7.27
CA GLY A 272 34.38 -0.72 -7.72
C GLY A 272 33.43 -1.11 -6.58
N ILE A 273 33.96 -1.36 -5.37
CA ILE A 273 33.11 -1.60 -4.18
C ILE A 273 32.18 -0.40 -3.90
N ARG A 274 32.65 0.84 -4.03
CA ARG A 274 31.79 2.03 -3.88
C ARG A 274 30.68 2.08 -4.90
N GLU A 275 30.98 1.79 -6.18
CA GLU A 275 29.97 1.74 -7.25
C GLU A 275 28.92 0.64 -6.98
N VAL A 276 29.34 -0.52 -6.46
CA VAL A 276 28.40 -1.59 -6.08
C VAL A 276 27.50 -1.16 -4.91
N VAL A 277 28.03 -0.42 -3.95
CA VAL A 277 27.22 0.13 -2.85
C VAL A 277 26.17 1.10 -3.39
N GLU A 278 26.56 2.02 -4.29
CA GLU A 278 25.63 2.95 -4.94
C GLU A 278 24.55 2.18 -5.72
N LEU A 279 24.96 1.17 -6.51
CA LEU A 279 24.02 0.31 -7.24
C LEU A 279 22.98 -0.32 -6.30
N LYS A 280 23.40 -0.89 -5.17
CA LYS A 280 22.50 -1.50 -4.18
C LYS A 280 21.55 -0.48 -3.55
N VAL A 281 22.01 0.72 -3.28
CA VAL A 281 21.17 1.80 -2.73
C VAL A 281 20.06 2.17 -3.73
N GLU A 282 20.39 2.32 -5.02
CA GLU A 282 19.36 2.63 -6.02
C GLU A 282 18.37 1.47 -6.23
N ILE A 283 18.81 0.22 -6.16
CA ILE A 283 17.92 -0.96 -6.23
C ILE A 283 17.00 -1.01 -5.01
N GLU A 284 17.47 -0.72 -3.80
CA GLU A 284 16.61 -0.70 -2.61
C GLU A 284 15.58 0.43 -2.68
N ARG A 285 15.96 1.62 -3.15
CA ARG A 285 15.01 2.71 -3.43
C ARG A 285 13.94 2.30 -4.45
N LEU A 286 14.35 1.62 -5.54
CA LEU A 286 13.42 1.07 -6.52
C LEU A 286 12.41 0.13 -5.84
N ARG A 287 12.91 -0.78 -5.01
CA ARG A 287 12.08 -1.76 -4.30
C ARG A 287 11.08 -1.11 -3.35
N GLU A 288 11.49 -0.09 -2.61
CA GLU A 288 10.60 0.68 -1.72
C GLU A 288 9.45 1.35 -2.51
N GLN A 289 9.76 1.96 -3.67
CA GLN A 289 8.74 2.59 -4.51
C GLN A 289 7.80 1.58 -5.17
N VAL A 290 8.32 0.43 -5.59
CA VAL A 290 7.53 -0.67 -6.17
C VAL A 290 6.46 -1.19 -5.20
N GLN A 291 6.70 -1.15 -3.90
CA GLN A 291 5.71 -1.57 -2.89
C GLN A 291 4.42 -0.74 -2.94
N ASN A 292 4.46 0.46 -3.51
CA ASN A 292 3.29 1.33 -3.65
C ASN A 292 2.57 1.18 -5.01
N VAL A 293 3.04 0.28 -5.87
CA VAL A 293 2.48 0.02 -7.22
C VAL A 293 1.45 -1.09 -7.19
N GLU A 294 0.30 -0.83 -7.82
CA GLU A 294 -0.76 -1.81 -8.11
C GLU A 294 -0.80 -2.16 -9.60
#